data_e3d87444128ba28c411f3ee6ebaed66a
#
_entry.id   e3d87444128ba28c411f3ee6ebaed66a
#
_cell.length_a   1.000
_cell.length_b   1.000
_cell.length_c   1.000
_cell.angle_alpha   90.00
_cell.angle_beta   90.00
_cell.angle_gamma   90.00
#
_symmetry.space_group_name_H-M   'P 1'
#
loop_
_entity.id
_entity.type
_entity.pdbx_description
1 polymer ?
#
loop_
_entity_poly.entity_id
_entity_poly.type
_entity_poly.pdbx_seq_one_letter_code
_entity_poly.pdbx_strand_id
1 'polypeptide(L)'
;VEVEGSVIYHKTEYRERRNHYAVFWANCPVDSFDTTRDAFCGVYGGPADPQAVRAGHCSGSIAHGWAPVGALHIHLTLAPGESHSILFGLGYIENPQQEKFIAPGIINKTRAHAMMERYATDAQVDAARAALRTHWEQLLSTYHLESGEEKLNRMVNIWHQYQCMVTFNMSRSASYYESGTGRGMGFRDSCQDLLGFVHIIPSRARERILDIAATQFEDGSAYHQYQPLT
;
A
#
# COMPACT_ATOMS: atom_id res chain seq x y z
N VAL A 1 11.80 -13.07 6.70
CA VAL A 1 11.33 -12.00 7.60
C VAL A 1 12.45 -11.69 8.58
N GLU A 2 12.61 -10.41 8.92
CA GLU A 2 13.48 -9.95 10.01
C GLU A 2 12.61 -9.24 11.04
N VAL A 3 12.94 -9.38 12.34
CA VAL A 3 12.22 -8.71 13.42
C VAL A 3 13.24 -8.01 14.33
N GLU A 4 12.98 -6.75 14.63
CA GLU A 4 13.81 -5.93 15.54
C GLU A 4 12.88 -5.14 16.48
N GLY A 5 12.83 -5.54 17.74
CA GLY A 5 11.95 -4.92 18.73
C GLY A 5 10.49 -4.96 18.27
N SER A 6 9.89 -3.79 18.09
CA SER A 6 8.48 -3.61 17.67
C SER A 6 8.28 -3.58 16.15
N VAL A 7 9.27 -4.03 15.35
CA VAL A 7 9.27 -3.88 13.89
C VAL A 7 9.47 -5.21 13.20
N ILE A 8 8.60 -5.49 12.25
CA ILE A 8 8.66 -6.67 11.37
C ILE A 8 8.99 -6.18 9.95
N TYR A 9 10.06 -6.70 9.36
CA TYR A 9 10.47 -6.45 7.99
C TYR A 9 10.23 -7.70 7.14
N HIS A 10 9.36 -7.60 6.16
CA HIS A 10 9.03 -8.68 5.25
C HIS A 10 9.63 -8.40 3.87
N LYS A 11 10.78 -8.97 3.60
CA LYS A 11 11.45 -8.88 2.31
C LYS A 11 10.89 -9.89 1.32
N THR A 12 10.88 -9.53 0.04
CA THR A 12 10.57 -10.47 -1.04
C THR A 12 11.80 -10.69 -1.90
N GLU A 13 12.03 -11.94 -2.25
CA GLU A 13 13.03 -12.37 -3.21
C GLU A 13 12.39 -12.83 -4.52
N TYR A 14 11.08 -12.64 -4.64
CA TYR A 14 10.32 -13.11 -5.79
C TYR A 14 10.40 -12.12 -6.95
N ARG A 15 10.69 -12.64 -8.16
CA ARG A 15 10.81 -11.91 -9.42
C ARG A 15 12.04 -10.98 -9.51
N GLU A 16 12.10 -10.20 -10.57
CA GLU A 16 13.23 -9.32 -10.92
C GLU A 16 13.37 -8.12 -9.97
N ARG A 17 12.25 -7.62 -9.45
CA ARG A 17 12.22 -6.57 -8.43
C ARG A 17 12.41 -7.15 -7.04
N ARG A 18 13.65 -7.26 -6.61
CA ARG A 18 14.02 -7.83 -5.31
C ARG A 18 14.49 -6.79 -4.30
N ASN A 19 14.33 -5.50 -4.61
CA ASN A 19 14.86 -4.39 -3.82
C ASN A 19 13.83 -3.73 -2.89
N HIS A 20 12.64 -4.32 -2.75
CA HIS A 20 11.57 -3.80 -1.91
C HIS A 20 11.25 -4.75 -0.74
N TYR A 21 10.68 -4.18 0.30
CA TYR A 21 10.17 -4.91 1.46
C TYR A 21 9.00 -4.15 2.10
N ALA A 22 8.14 -4.89 2.79
CA ALA A 22 7.14 -4.32 3.67
C ALA A 22 7.71 -4.15 5.07
N VAL A 23 7.26 -3.11 5.77
CA VAL A 23 7.57 -2.88 7.19
C VAL A 23 6.28 -2.71 7.96
N PHE A 24 6.15 -3.44 9.08
CA PHE A 24 5.03 -3.31 10.01
C PHE A 24 5.59 -3.04 11.40
N TRP A 25 5.09 -2.01 12.07
CA TRP A 25 5.64 -1.59 13.37
C TRP A 25 4.57 -1.06 14.32
N ALA A 26 4.91 -1.01 15.61
CA ALA A 26 4.22 -0.23 16.61
C ALA A 26 5.16 0.85 17.17
N ASN A 27 4.61 2.00 17.61
CA ASN A 27 5.39 3.08 18.21
C ASN A 27 5.69 2.88 19.71
N CYS A 28 5.43 1.69 20.23
CA CYS A 28 5.73 1.30 21.59
C CYS A 28 6.40 -0.08 21.64
N PRO A 29 7.05 -0.45 22.75
CA PRO A 29 7.56 -1.80 22.95
C PRO A 29 6.45 -2.85 22.84
N VAL A 30 6.77 -4.00 22.27
CA VAL A 30 5.88 -5.17 22.19
C VAL A 30 6.41 -6.30 23.05
N ASP A 31 5.50 -7.06 23.68
CA ASP A 31 5.85 -8.17 24.55
C ASP A 31 6.19 -9.43 23.77
N SER A 32 5.50 -9.66 22.65
CA SER A 32 5.73 -10.80 21.77
C SER A 32 5.21 -10.52 20.36
N PHE A 33 5.60 -11.37 19.42
CA PHE A 33 5.20 -11.26 18.03
C PHE A 33 5.04 -12.63 17.38
N ASP A 34 4.31 -12.68 16.25
CA ASP A 34 4.33 -13.82 15.32
C ASP A 34 4.39 -13.30 13.89
N THR A 35 5.16 -14.00 13.04
CA THR A 35 5.21 -13.71 11.61
C THR A 35 4.75 -14.86 10.73
N THR A 36 4.42 -16.02 11.32
CA THR A 36 3.88 -17.19 10.64
C THR A 36 2.39 -17.33 10.94
N ARG A 37 1.55 -17.41 9.90
CA ARG A 37 0.10 -17.56 10.05
C ARG A 37 -0.30 -18.78 10.90
N ASP A 38 0.35 -19.90 10.67
CA ASP A 38 0.02 -21.15 11.36
C ASP A 38 0.36 -21.10 12.86
N ALA A 39 1.43 -20.38 13.24
CA ALA A 39 1.74 -20.14 14.63
C ALA A 39 0.73 -19.19 15.29
N PHE A 40 0.33 -18.14 14.59
CA PHE A 40 -0.63 -17.16 15.11
C PHE A 40 -2.05 -17.71 15.16
N CYS A 41 -2.56 -18.24 14.06
CA CYS A 41 -3.94 -18.72 13.95
C CYS A 41 -4.14 -20.15 14.51
N GLY A 42 -3.09 -20.98 14.48
CA GLY A 42 -3.18 -22.43 14.56
C GLY A 42 -3.31 -23.06 13.17
N VAL A 43 -2.79 -24.28 12.99
CA VAL A 43 -2.73 -24.98 11.68
C VAL A 43 -4.11 -25.12 11.04
N TYR A 44 -5.13 -25.39 11.86
CA TYR A 44 -6.53 -25.54 11.43
C TYR A 44 -7.40 -24.33 11.81
N GLY A 45 -6.80 -23.30 12.39
CA GLY A 45 -7.47 -22.09 12.83
C GLY A 45 -7.55 -21.01 11.75
N GLY A 46 -8.31 -19.95 12.05
CA GLY A 46 -8.47 -18.79 11.19
C GLY A 46 -8.38 -17.48 11.96
N PRO A 47 -8.39 -16.34 11.24
CA PRO A 47 -8.28 -15.03 11.86
C PRO A 47 -9.47 -14.64 12.75
N ALA A 48 -10.59 -15.37 12.68
CA ALA A 48 -11.74 -15.12 13.53
C ALA A 48 -11.51 -15.57 14.99
N ASP A 49 -10.64 -16.58 15.21
CA ASP A 49 -10.33 -17.13 16.54
C ASP A 49 -8.87 -17.61 16.58
N PRO A 50 -7.89 -16.70 16.58
CA PRO A 50 -6.49 -17.07 16.54
C PRO A 50 -6.02 -17.76 17.83
N GLN A 51 -5.21 -18.80 17.69
CA GLN A 51 -4.63 -19.52 18.81
C GLN A 51 -3.79 -18.63 19.73
N ALA A 52 -2.99 -17.71 19.17
CA ALA A 52 -2.17 -16.78 19.94
C ALA A 52 -3.02 -15.83 20.81
N VAL A 53 -4.17 -15.38 20.30
CA VAL A 53 -5.11 -14.55 21.07
C VAL A 53 -5.70 -15.33 22.23
N ARG A 54 -6.11 -16.60 22.04
CA ARG A 54 -6.59 -17.47 23.13
C ARG A 54 -5.51 -17.75 24.16
N ALA A 55 -4.26 -17.90 23.72
CA ALA A 55 -3.12 -18.12 24.62
C ALA A 55 -2.69 -16.86 25.37
N GLY A 56 -3.10 -15.67 24.91
CA GLY A 56 -2.70 -14.38 25.46
C GLY A 56 -1.25 -13.97 25.15
N HIS A 57 -0.60 -14.64 24.20
CA HIS A 57 0.76 -14.28 23.76
C HIS A 57 1.06 -14.87 22.37
N CYS A 58 2.01 -14.25 21.67
CA CYS A 58 2.61 -14.77 20.44
C CYS A 58 3.83 -15.66 20.76
N SER A 59 4.21 -16.51 19.82
CA SER A 59 5.26 -17.52 20.00
C SER A 59 6.66 -17.09 19.57
N GLY A 60 6.81 -15.91 18.96
CA GLY A 60 8.06 -15.43 18.37
C GLY A 60 8.41 -16.11 17.04
N SER A 61 7.41 -16.59 16.31
CA SER A 61 7.63 -17.31 15.05
C SER A 61 8.20 -16.41 13.95
N ILE A 62 9.11 -16.97 13.13
CA ILE A 62 9.71 -16.30 11.97
C ILE A 62 9.29 -17.01 10.69
N ALA A 63 8.63 -16.30 9.79
CA ALA A 63 8.20 -16.83 8.50
C ALA A 63 9.36 -16.91 7.50
N HIS A 64 9.39 -18.01 6.77
CA HIS A 64 10.33 -18.28 5.70
C HIS A 64 9.60 -18.50 4.36
N GLY A 65 8.90 -17.46 3.89
CA GLY A 65 8.28 -17.42 2.57
C GLY A 65 6.89 -18.03 2.44
N TRP A 66 6.35 -18.68 3.45
CA TRP A 66 5.00 -19.25 3.42
C TRP A 66 4.06 -18.55 4.39
N ALA A 67 2.87 -18.19 3.88
CA ALA A 67 1.76 -17.62 4.64
C ALA A 67 2.20 -16.66 5.76
N PRO A 68 2.90 -15.55 5.45
CA PRO A 68 3.35 -14.60 6.45
C PRO A 68 2.17 -13.86 7.07
N VAL A 69 2.34 -13.48 8.34
CA VAL A 69 1.45 -12.59 9.09
C VAL A 69 2.31 -11.59 9.85
N GLY A 70 1.76 -10.43 10.18
CA GLY A 70 2.38 -9.49 11.11
C GLY A 70 1.48 -9.38 12.34
N ALA A 71 1.88 -9.99 13.45
CA ALA A 71 1.19 -9.91 14.72
C ALA A 71 2.14 -9.37 15.79
N LEU A 72 1.70 -8.32 16.50
CA LEU A 72 2.41 -7.69 17.60
C LEU A 72 1.50 -7.73 18.84
N HIS A 73 1.97 -8.30 19.92
CA HIS A 73 1.26 -8.38 21.20
C HIS A 73 1.80 -7.32 22.15
N ILE A 74 0.88 -6.54 22.73
CA ILE A 74 1.18 -5.46 23.67
C ILE A 74 0.29 -5.65 24.89
N HIS A 75 0.88 -5.67 26.07
CA HIS A 75 0.18 -5.72 27.34
C HIS A 75 -0.03 -4.31 27.89
N LEU A 76 -1.29 -3.95 28.16
CA LEU A 76 -1.64 -2.65 28.73
C LEU A 76 -2.39 -2.82 30.03
N THR A 77 -2.04 -1.99 31.01
CA THR A 77 -2.82 -1.82 32.23
C THR A 77 -3.22 -0.35 32.31
N LEU A 78 -4.53 -0.10 32.32
CA LEU A 78 -5.09 1.25 32.37
C LEU A 78 -5.80 1.47 33.72
N ALA A 79 -5.53 2.59 34.37
CA ALA A 79 -6.28 3.03 35.53
C ALA A 79 -7.66 3.57 35.11
N PRO A 80 -8.64 3.65 36.02
CA PRO A 80 -9.95 4.22 35.70
C PRO A 80 -9.84 5.65 35.15
N GLY A 81 -10.39 5.87 33.94
CA GLY A 81 -10.34 7.16 33.25
C GLY A 81 -9.06 7.39 32.43
N GLU A 82 -8.08 6.51 32.49
CA GLU A 82 -6.88 6.57 31.67
C GLU A 82 -7.15 6.13 30.22
N SER A 83 -6.47 6.75 29.27
CA SER A 83 -6.45 6.35 27.87
C SER A 83 -5.00 6.30 27.37
N HIS A 84 -4.72 5.37 26.47
CA HIS A 84 -3.42 5.21 25.84
C HIS A 84 -3.58 5.07 24.33
N SER A 85 -2.76 5.79 23.57
CA SER A 85 -2.75 5.74 22.11
C SER A 85 -1.57 4.89 21.65
N ILE A 86 -1.85 3.96 20.72
CA ILE A 86 -0.82 3.14 20.06
C ILE A 86 -0.96 3.34 18.58
N LEU A 87 0.15 3.66 17.92
CA LEU A 87 0.25 3.80 16.49
C LEU A 87 0.83 2.53 15.88
N PHE A 88 0.09 1.93 14.97
CA PHE A 88 0.58 0.88 14.10
C PHE A 88 0.81 1.44 12.71
N GLY A 89 1.96 1.13 12.12
CA GLY A 89 2.26 1.52 10.74
C GLY A 89 2.50 0.30 9.87
N LEU A 90 1.97 0.34 8.65
CA LEU A 90 2.28 -0.60 7.59
C LEU A 90 2.81 0.19 6.41
N GLY A 91 4.03 -0.09 6.00
CA GLY A 91 4.72 0.64 4.94
C GLY A 91 5.32 -0.26 3.89
N TYR A 92 5.62 0.33 2.75
CA TYR A 92 6.36 -0.27 1.66
C TYR A 92 7.63 0.55 1.42
N ILE A 93 8.75 -0.13 1.32
CA ILE A 93 10.06 0.48 1.08
C ILE A 93 10.69 -0.13 -0.17
N GLU A 94 11.21 0.73 -1.03
CA GLU A 94 12.03 0.35 -2.16
C GLU A 94 13.42 0.98 -2.01
N ASN A 95 14.43 0.14 -1.79
CA ASN A 95 15.82 0.58 -1.77
C ASN A 95 16.39 0.64 -3.20
N PRO A 96 17.42 1.46 -3.49
CA PRO A 96 18.21 1.26 -4.68
C PRO A 96 18.74 -0.19 -4.73
N GLN A 97 18.78 -0.78 -5.92
CA GLN A 97 19.11 -2.21 -6.05
C GLN A 97 20.48 -2.56 -5.46
N GLN A 98 21.46 -1.64 -5.59
CA GLN A 98 22.82 -1.81 -5.08
C GLN A 98 22.90 -1.66 -3.55
N GLU A 99 21.88 -1.02 -2.93
CA GLU A 99 21.84 -0.71 -1.50
C GLU A 99 20.80 -1.56 -0.76
N LYS A 100 20.32 -2.64 -1.38
CA LYS A 100 19.27 -3.48 -0.79
C LYS A 100 19.69 -4.07 0.55
N PHE A 101 20.90 -4.57 0.64
CA PHE A 101 21.46 -5.22 1.82
C PHE A 101 22.65 -4.44 2.35
N ILE A 102 22.77 -4.37 3.68
CA ILE A 102 23.97 -3.86 4.37
C ILE A 102 24.99 -4.96 4.68
N ALA A 103 24.52 -6.22 4.71
CA ALA A 103 25.32 -7.43 4.86
C ALA A 103 24.56 -8.61 4.23
N PRO A 104 25.20 -9.79 4.00
CA PRO A 104 24.52 -10.95 3.44
C PRO A 104 23.22 -11.28 4.19
N GLY A 105 22.09 -11.17 3.49
CA GLY A 105 20.76 -11.44 4.02
C GLY A 105 20.14 -10.40 4.94
N ILE A 106 20.85 -9.31 5.30
CA ILE A 106 20.35 -8.24 6.18
C ILE A 106 19.91 -7.04 5.34
N ILE A 107 18.62 -6.72 5.39
CA ILE A 107 18.03 -5.61 4.63
C ILE A 107 18.57 -4.26 5.13
N ASN A 108 18.79 -3.33 4.20
CA ASN A 108 19.04 -1.93 4.54
C ASN A 108 17.73 -1.28 5.04
N LYS A 109 17.70 -0.92 6.31
CA LYS A 109 16.52 -0.41 7.02
C LYS A 109 16.47 1.12 7.12
N THR A 110 17.46 1.83 6.59
CA THR A 110 17.58 3.29 6.72
C THR A 110 16.30 4.03 6.31
N ARG A 111 15.70 3.66 5.18
CA ARG A 111 14.46 4.28 4.70
C ARG A 111 13.25 3.91 5.54
N ALA A 112 13.22 2.71 6.10
CA ALA A 112 12.16 2.30 7.02
C ALA A 112 12.22 3.08 8.33
N HIS A 113 13.42 3.29 8.89
CA HIS A 113 13.61 4.11 10.08
C HIS A 113 13.13 5.54 9.84
N ALA A 114 13.50 6.17 8.73
CA ALA A 114 13.03 7.50 8.38
C ALA A 114 11.49 7.57 8.22
N MET A 115 10.86 6.52 7.70
CA MET A 115 9.40 6.43 7.65
C MET A 115 8.79 6.31 9.04
N MET A 116 9.33 5.47 9.91
CA MET A 116 8.85 5.32 11.28
C MET A 116 8.99 6.61 12.09
N GLU A 117 10.11 7.30 11.97
CA GLU A 117 10.34 8.61 12.61
C GLU A 117 9.32 9.66 12.17
N ARG A 118 8.94 9.66 10.89
CA ARG A 118 7.93 10.57 10.33
C ARG A 118 6.54 10.36 10.91
N TYR A 119 6.22 9.18 11.41
CA TYR A 119 4.91 8.80 11.94
C TYR A 119 4.99 8.26 13.37
N ALA A 120 5.93 8.75 14.17
CA ALA A 120 6.20 8.22 15.50
C ALA A 120 5.21 8.71 16.57
N THR A 121 4.53 9.85 16.35
CA THR A 121 3.64 10.49 17.33
C THR A 121 2.26 10.77 16.76
N ASP A 122 1.24 10.85 17.62
CA ASP A 122 -0.13 11.23 17.23
C ASP A 122 -0.16 12.55 16.46
N ALA A 123 0.57 13.55 16.91
CA ALA A 123 0.64 14.85 16.25
C ALA A 123 1.18 14.76 14.80
N GLN A 124 2.18 13.92 14.56
CA GLN A 124 2.73 13.70 13.22
C GLN A 124 1.73 12.96 12.32
N VAL A 125 1.01 11.98 12.87
CA VAL A 125 -0.04 11.26 12.12
C VAL A 125 -1.21 12.18 11.82
N ASP A 126 -1.65 13.02 12.76
CA ASP A 126 -2.72 13.99 12.52
C ASP A 126 -2.33 15.03 11.46
N ALA A 127 -1.09 15.52 11.49
CA ALA A 127 -0.57 16.41 10.46
C ALA A 127 -0.54 15.73 9.07
N ALA A 128 -0.15 14.46 9.00
CA ALA A 128 -0.16 13.69 7.75
C ALA A 128 -1.59 13.47 7.23
N ARG A 129 -2.55 13.18 8.12
CA ARG A 129 -3.98 13.06 7.78
C ARG A 129 -4.54 14.38 7.27
N ALA A 130 -4.20 15.50 7.91
CA ALA A 130 -4.62 16.83 7.45
C ALA A 130 -4.04 17.14 6.05
N ALA A 131 -2.76 16.87 5.83
CA ALA A 131 -2.13 17.04 4.52
C ALA A 131 -2.77 16.18 3.44
N LEU A 132 -3.09 14.91 3.76
CA LEU A 132 -3.80 14.01 2.84
C LEU A 132 -5.20 14.52 2.51
N ARG A 133 -5.94 15.02 3.52
CA ARG A 133 -7.26 15.64 3.31
C ARG A 133 -7.17 16.84 2.38
N THR A 134 -6.24 17.76 2.63
CA THR A 134 -6.02 18.95 1.79
C THR A 134 -5.68 18.54 0.34
N HIS A 135 -4.85 17.53 0.16
CA HIS A 135 -4.53 17.00 -1.18
C HIS A 135 -5.79 16.53 -1.92
N TRP A 136 -6.64 15.75 -1.26
CA TRP A 136 -7.88 15.27 -1.86
C TRP A 136 -8.87 16.39 -2.14
N GLU A 137 -9.04 17.33 -1.22
CA GLU A 137 -9.91 18.50 -1.41
C GLU A 137 -9.47 19.34 -2.61
N GLN A 138 -8.17 19.60 -2.75
CA GLN A 138 -7.61 20.31 -3.90
C GLN A 138 -7.85 19.55 -5.21
N LEU A 139 -7.61 18.24 -5.22
CA LEU A 139 -7.80 17.41 -6.41
C LEU A 139 -9.27 17.38 -6.85
N LEU A 140 -10.17 17.11 -5.92
CA LEU A 140 -11.60 16.97 -6.19
C LEU A 140 -12.30 18.31 -6.47
N SER A 141 -11.77 19.43 -6.01
CA SER A 141 -12.32 20.76 -6.27
C SER A 141 -12.16 21.24 -7.72
N THR A 142 -11.35 20.54 -8.53
CA THR A 142 -11.17 20.87 -9.95
C THR A 142 -12.46 20.75 -10.77
N TYR A 143 -13.34 19.84 -10.37
CA TYR A 143 -14.67 19.69 -10.96
C TYR A 143 -15.72 19.55 -9.86
N HIS A 144 -16.73 20.42 -9.88
CA HIS A 144 -17.77 20.42 -8.87
C HIS A 144 -19.17 20.59 -9.49
N LEU A 145 -20.07 19.69 -9.12
CA LEU A 145 -21.48 19.74 -9.44
C LEU A 145 -22.29 20.11 -8.19
N GLU A 146 -23.16 21.11 -8.31
CA GLU A 146 -24.17 21.41 -7.31
C GLU A 146 -25.56 21.26 -7.94
N SER A 147 -26.36 20.36 -7.39
CA SER A 147 -27.71 20.07 -7.86
C SER A 147 -28.66 19.89 -6.68
N GLY A 148 -29.95 19.83 -6.92
CA GLY A 148 -30.96 19.52 -5.90
C GLY A 148 -30.95 18.06 -5.41
N GLU A 149 -30.14 17.18 -6.00
CA GLU A 149 -30.05 15.77 -5.65
C GLU A 149 -28.67 15.46 -4.98
N GLU A 150 -28.69 15.30 -3.66
CA GLU A 150 -27.44 15.07 -2.87
C GLU A 150 -26.67 13.82 -3.30
N LYS A 151 -27.38 12.75 -3.67
CA LYS A 151 -26.74 11.50 -4.10
C LYS A 151 -25.99 11.68 -5.41
N LEU A 152 -26.56 12.46 -6.33
CA LEU A 152 -25.91 12.82 -7.58
C LEU A 152 -24.66 13.67 -7.31
N ASN A 153 -24.76 14.68 -6.45
CA ASN A 153 -23.62 15.51 -6.05
C ASN A 153 -22.48 14.66 -5.49
N ARG A 154 -22.78 13.74 -4.57
CA ARG A 154 -21.78 12.84 -3.99
C ARG A 154 -21.17 11.89 -5.02
N MET A 155 -21.99 11.33 -5.89
CA MET A 155 -21.52 10.42 -6.94
C MET A 155 -20.55 11.14 -7.88
N VAL A 156 -20.90 12.32 -8.36
CA VAL A 156 -20.13 13.09 -9.35
C VAL A 156 -18.87 13.70 -8.70
N ASN A 157 -19.01 14.34 -7.54
CA ASN A 157 -17.93 15.11 -6.93
C ASN A 157 -16.86 14.23 -6.24
N ILE A 158 -17.19 12.99 -5.88
CA ILE A 158 -16.27 12.11 -5.15
C ILE A 158 -16.06 10.80 -5.91
N TRP A 159 -17.12 10.00 -6.03
CA TRP A 159 -16.97 8.60 -6.45
C TRP A 159 -16.56 8.43 -7.90
N HIS A 160 -17.10 9.17 -8.84
CA HIS A 160 -16.70 9.10 -10.25
C HIS A 160 -15.24 9.52 -10.42
N GLN A 161 -14.85 10.63 -9.78
CA GLN A 161 -13.48 11.13 -9.86
C GLN A 161 -12.48 10.13 -9.24
N TYR A 162 -12.82 9.57 -8.07
CA TYR A 162 -12.03 8.53 -7.42
C TYR A 162 -11.89 7.28 -8.30
N GLN A 163 -12.98 6.78 -8.87
CA GLN A 163 -12.96 5.61 -9.76
C GLN A 163 -12.14 5.85 -11.02
N CYS A 164 -12.29 7.01 -11.64
CA CYS A 164 -11.47 7.37 -12.81
C CYS A 164 -9.98 7.42 -12.47
N MET A 165 -9.63 7.99 -11.30
CA MET A 165 -8.25 8.03 -10.82
C MET A 165 -7.70 6.62 -10.54
N VAL A 166 -8.48 5.76 -9.90
CA VAL A 166 -8.07 4.35 -9.65
C VAL A 166 -7.84 3.65 -10.98
N THR A 167 -8.76 3.77 -11.93
CA THR A 167 -8.63 3.16 -13.26
C THR A 167 -7.39 3.68 -14.00
N PHE A 168 -7.15 5.00 -13.95
CA PHE A 168 -5.95 5.62 -14.53
C PHE A 168 -4.66 5.07 -13.92
N ASN A 169 -4.57 4.99 -12.60
CA ASN A 169 -3.37 4.54 -11.90
C ASN A 169 -3.13 3.03 -12.06
N MET A 170 -4.18 2.25 -12.02
CA MET A 170 -4.11 0.78 -12.04
C MET A 170 -4.15 0.20 -13.46
N SER A 171 -4.54 1.00 -14.45
CA SER A 171 -4.65 0.60 -15.86
C SER A 171 -5.42 -0.72 -16.05
N ARG A 172 -6.46 -0.94 -15.26
CA ARG A 172 -7.25 -2.18 -15.21
C ARG A 172 -6.45 -3.45 -14.87
N SER A 173 -5.19 -3.30 -14.45
CA SER A 173 -4.29 -4.43 -14.20
C SER A 173 -4.39 -5.02 -12.80
N ALA A 174 -5.17 -4.41 -11.91
CA ALA A 174 -5.36 -4.88 -10.54
C ALA A 174 -6.66 -5.65 -10.33
N SER A 175 -7.21 -6.27 -11.36
CA SER A 175 -8.35 -7.16 -11.21
C SER A 175 -7.88 -8.52 -10.69
N TYR A 176 -8.06 -8.74 -9.39
CA TYR A 176 -7.72 -10.01 -8.76
C TYR A 176 -8.49 -11.19 -9.37
N TYR A 177 -9.73 -10.98 -9.76
CA TYR A 177 -10.61 -12.02 -10.30
C TYR A 177 -10.52 -12.20 -11.81
N GLU A 178 -10.26 -11.11 -12.55
CA GLU A 178 -10.31 -11.15 -14.01
C GLU A 178 -8.96 -11.49 -14.65
N SER A 179 -7.88 -10.82 -14.23
CA SER A 179 -6.60 -10.89 -14.94
C SER A 179 -5.39 -11.03 -14.02
N GLY A 180 -5.59 -11.01 -12.70
CA GLY A 180 -4.48 -11.02 -11.75
C GLY A 180 -3.61 -9.76 -11.83
N THR A 181 -2.44 -9.81 -11.20
CA THR A 181 -1.52 -8.68 -11.08
C THR A 181 -0.51 -8.53 -12.22
N GLY A 182 -0.56 -9.40 -13.21
CA GLY A 182 0.43 -9.50 -14.28
C GLY A 182 -0.04 -9.01 -15.66
N ARG A 183 -1.24 -8.43 -15.75
CA ARG A 183 -1.75 -7.92 -17.03
C ARG A 183 -1.01 -6.64 -17.42
N GLY A 184 -0.66 -6.52 -18.70
CA GLY A 184 -0.09 -5.29 -19.26
C GLY A 184 -1.13 -4.20 -19.51
N MET A 185 -0.66 -3.06 -19.96
CA MET A 185 -1.47 -1.91 -20.35
C MET A 185 -1.95 -2.08 -21.79
N GLY A 186 -3.28 -2.03 -21.99
CA GLY A 186 -3.87 -1.99 -23.33
C GLY A 186 -3.75 -0.59 -23.93
N PHE A 187 -3.39 -0.47 -25.20
CA PHE A 187 -3.27 0.83 -25.88
C PHE A 187 -4.59 1.60 -25.86
N ARG A 188 -5.64 1.00 -26.46
CA ARG A 188 -6.98 1.59 -26.51
C ARG A 188 -7.56 1.85 -25.11
N ASP A 189 -7.47 0.85 -24.23
CA ASP A 189 -8.05 0.91 -22.88
C ASP A 189 -7.45 2.06 -22.07
N SER A 190 -6.12 2.23 -22.14
CA SER A 190 -5.43 3.35 -21.45
C SER A 190 -5.82 4.71 -22.03
N CYS A 191 -6.04 4.82 -23.34
CA CYS A 191 -6.55 6.05 -23.94
C CYS A 191 -7.97 6.40 -23.46
N GLN A 192 -8.83 5.40 -23.32
CA GLN A 192 -10.20 5.60 -22.79
C GLN A 192 -10.19 5.99 -21.32
N ASP A 193 -9.34 5.35 -20.50
CA ASP A 193 -9.22 5.62 -19.08
C ASP A 193 -8.75 7.06 -18.80
N LEU A 194 -7.91 7.61 -19.68
CA LEU A 194 -7.47 9.01 -19.61
C LEU A 194 -8.63 10.01 -19.72
N LEU A 195 -9.64 9.73 -20.54
CA LEU A 195 -10.75 10.66 -20.77
C LEU A 195 -11.52 10.98 -19.48
N GLY A 196 -11.62 10.02 -18.59
CA GLY A 196 -12.32 10.20 -17.30
C GLY A 196 -11.55 11.03 -16.28
N PHE A 197 -10.26 11.30 -16.51
CA PHE A 197 -9.39 11.88 -15.47
C PHE A 197 -8.48 13.03 -15.95
N VAL A 198 -8.39 13.28 -17.25
CA VAL A 198 -7.50 14.26 -17.85
C VAL A 198 -7.67 15.69 -17.28
N HIS A 199 -8.90 16.10 -16.98
CA HIS A 199 -9.19 17.43 -16.46
C HIS A 199 -8.74 17.62 -15.00
N ILE A 200 -8.57 16.54 -14.24
CA ILE A 200 -8.16 16.59 -12.82
C ILE A 200 -6.63 16.63 -12.69
N ILE A 201 -5.91 15.89 -13.55
CA ILE A 201 -4.45 15.79 -13.51
C ILE A 201 -3.80 16.01 -14.88
N PRO A 202 -3.98 17.17 -15.51
CA PRO A 202 -3.57 17.39 -16.91
C PRO A 202 -2.09 17.12 -17.18
N SER A 203 -1.21 17.42 -16.25
CA SER A 203 0.23 17.16 -16.40
C SER A 203 0.53 15.66 -16.48
N ARG A 204 0.01 14.87 -15.55
CA ARG A 204 0.17 13.41 -15.55
C ARG A 204 -0.56 12.74 -16.72
N ALA A 205 -1.69 13.29 -17.13
CA ALA A 205 -2.41 12.82 -18.30
C ALA A 205 -1.56 13.03 -19.56
N ARG A 206 -0.89 14.17 -19.70
CA ARG A 206 0.05 14.44 -20.81
C ARG A 206 1.21 13.45 -20.81
N GLU A 207 1.84 13.18 -19.68
CA GLU A 207 2.89 12.16 -19.55
C GLU A 207 2.39 10.81 -20.02
N ARG A 208 1.22 10.37 -19.57
CA ARG A 208 0.64 9.08 -19.98
C ARG A 208 0.31 9.03 -21.48
N ILE A 209 -0.13 10.12 -22.08
CA ILE A 209 -0.37 10.21 -23.53
C ILE A 209 0.95 9.98 -24.28
N LEU A 210 2.04 10.60 -23.84
CA LEU A 210 3.35 10.43 -24.45
C LEU A 210 3.88 9.00 -24.29
N ASP A 211 3.70 8.39 -23.09
CA ASP A 211 4.09 7.01 -22.84
C ASP A 211 3.33 6.02 -23.74
N ILE A 212 2.01 6.21 -23.90
CA ILE A 212 1.19 5.37 -24.78
C ILE A 212 1.60 5.57 -26.24
N ALA A 213 1.79 6.83 -26.67
CA ALA A 213 2.20 7.14 -28.03
C ALA A 213 3.56 6.54 -28.38
N ALA A 214 4.49 6.45 -27.42
CA ALA A 214 5.79 5.82 -27.60
C ALA A 214 5.72 4.32 -27.91
N THR A 215 4.57 3.67 -27.70
CA THR A 215 4.34 2.27 -28.06
C THR A 215 3.75 2.08 -29.46
N GLN A 216 3.54 3.15 -30.20
CA GLN A 216 3.03 3.14 -31.56
C GLN A 216 4.17 2.92 -32.56
N PHE A 217 3.89 2.12 -33.60
CA PHE A 217 4.82 1.89 -34.71
C PHE A 217 4.73 3.01 -35.77
N GLU A 218 5.74 3.11 -36.62
CA GLU A 218 5.80 4.12 -37.69
C GLU A 218 4.64 4.05 -38.68
N ASP A 219 4.06 2.86 -38.89
CA ASP A 219 2.90 2.63 -39.74
C ASP A 219 1.57 3.03 -39.10
N GLY A 220 1.61 3.53 -37.83
CA GLY A 220 0.44 3.90 -37.07
C GLY A 220 -0.21 2.75 -36.30
N SER A 221 0.25 1.52 -36.45
CA SER A 221 -0.19 0.40 -35.62
C SER A 221 0.37 0.49 -34.20
N ALA A 222 -0.20 -0.24 -33.25
CA ALA A 222 0.25 -0.28 -31.87
C ALA A 222 0.12 -1.68 -31.27
N TYR A 223 0.87 -1.97 -30.24
CA TYR A 223 0.65 -3.18 -29.46
C TYR A 223 -0.76 -3.19 -28.87
N HIS A 224 -1.43 -4.33 -28.94
CA HIS A 224 -2.70 -4.51 -28.22
C HIS A 224 -2.50 -4.31 -26.71
N GLN A 225 -1.37 -4.78 -26.20
CA GLN A 225 -1.01 -4.72 -24.80
C GLN A 225 0.51 -4.71 -24.64
N TYR A 226 1.02 -3.95 -23.68
CA TYR A 226 2.44 -3.91 -23.35
C TYR A 226 2.66 -3.89 -21.83
N GLN A 227 3.87 -4.27 -21.39
CA GLN A 227 4.28 -4.25 -20.00
C GLN A 227 5.16 -3.02 -19.75
N PRO A 228 4.70 -2.01 -19.02
CA PRO A 228 5.45 -0.77 -18.84
C PRO A 228 6.74 -0.92 -18.02
N LEU A 229 6.90 -2.04 -17.33
CA LEU A 229 8.06 -2.32 -16.48
C LEU A 229 9.12 -3.18 -17.15
N THR A 230 8.86 -3.68 -18.32
CA THR A 230 9.77 -4.50 -19.13
C THR A 230 9.98 -3.93 -20.52
#